data_25cfee9e3f12fe705715df778b2b2f11
#
_entry.id   25cfee9e3f12fe705715df778b2b2f11
#
_cell.length_a   1.000
_cell.length_b   1.000
_cell.length_c   1.000
_cell.angle_alpha   90.00
_cell.angle_beta   90.00
_cell.angle_gamma   90.00
#
_symmetry.space_group_name_H-M   'P 1'
#
loop_
_entity.id
_entity.type
_entity.pdbx_description
1 polymer ?
#
loop_
_entity_poly.entity_id
_entity_poly.type
_entity_poly.pdbx_seq_one_letter_code
_entity_poly.pdbx_strand_id
1 'polypeptide(L)'
;MVVTLIILALSAVFFVSGKIRSDVVALCALVLLLLFHILTPDEALSGFSNSVVIMMIGLFVVGGAIFQTGLAKMISGKILQLAGKSETRLFILVMLVTSAIGAFVSNTGTVALMLPIVVSLAANAHINSSRLLMPLAFASSMGGMMTLIGTPPNLVIQNALTNAGFEPLTFFSFLPVGLICVFVGMVVLMPLSKIFLTKRGTEKSDSKNKNKSLNELAREYQLSENLFRIQIPEKSIVASKTIVELNIRQQYHLNILEVRRTVSSQSRLLKTVNQKLADPGTVLRSGDVLYVNGEFEKVREFVSLFSLVLLDAHTIEDGKGNLTSDLAFYDIGIAEIVLMPSSRLLKQTVGDSGFREKFNVNVLGIRRKNDYILHDLKDVKMLSGDVLLVQGTWKDIARLSSEDSDWVVLGQPLSEAAKVTRDYKAPIAAAIMLLMILMMVFDSIPVAPVTAVMIAAILMVLTGCFRNVEAAYKTINWESVVLIAAMLPMSLALEKTGASEYISNSLVSGLGGYGPLALMAGIYFTTSLMTMFISNTATAVLLAPIAMQSALQIGVSPYPFLFAVAVGASMCFASPFSTPPNALVMPAGQYTFMDYVKVGLPLQIIMGIVMIFILPLLFPF
;
A
#
# COMPACT_ATOMS: atom_id res chain seq x y z
N MET A 1 24.99 28.08 -18.44
CA MET A 1 25.43 27.89 -17.05
C MET A 1 24.59 28.65 -16.04
N VAL A 2 24.65 30.03 -16.01
CA VAL A 2 23.92 30.81 -14.98
C VAL A 2 22.42 30.51 -14.96
N VAL A 3 21.76 30.46 -16.11
CA VAL A 3 20.32 30.16 -16.20
C VAL A 3 20.00 28.77 -15.66
N THR A 4 20.83 27.76 -15.98
CA THR A 4 20.65 26.40 -15.47
C THR A 4 20.77 26.33 -13.95
N LEU A 5 21.76 27.04 -13.38
CA LEU A 5 21.94 27.14 -11.93
C LEU A 5 20.76 27.85 -11.24
N ILE A 6 20.22 28.90 -11.87
CA ILE A 6 19.02 29.59 -11.36
C ILE A 6 17.80 28.64 -11.38
N ILE A 7 17.58 27.89 -12.47
CA ILE A 7 16.48 26.94 -12.57
C ILE A 7 16.64 25.84 -11.50
N LEU A 8 17.86 25.31 -11.31
CA LEU A 8 18.16 24.32 -10.30
C LEU A 8 17.89 24.87 -8.88
N ALA A 9 18.40 26.08 -8.58
CA ALA A 9 18.21 26.72 -7.27
C ALA A 9 16.71 27.00 -6.99
N LEU A 10 15.98 27.54 -7.97
CA LEU A 10 14.54 27.76 -7.86
C LEU A 10 13.78 26.44 -7.63
N SER A 11 14.13 25.39 -8.38
CA SER A 11 13.53 24.06 -8.18
C SER A 11 13.76 23.56 -6.75
N ALA A 12 14.99 23.68 -6.24
CA ALA A 12 15.33 23.29 -4.87
C ALA A 12 14.53 24.11 -3.82
N VAL A 13 14.42 25.43 -4.01
CA VAL A 13 13.63 26.32 -3.12
C VAL A 13 12.14 25.91 -3.13
N PHE A 14 11.55 25.66 -4.31
CA PHE A 14 10.15 25.23 -4.40
C PHE A 14 9.94 23.83 -3.82
N PHE A 15 10.87 22.91 -4.00
CA PHE A 15 10.81 21.60 -3.33
C PHE A 15 10.83 21.74 -1.80
N VAL A 16 11.72 22.59 -1.27
CA VAL A 16 11.81 22.87 0.18
C VAL A 16 10.54 23.55 0.71
N SER A 17 9.93 24.45 -0.08
CA SER A 17 8.73 25.17 0.36
C SER A 17 7.53 24.26 0.59
N GLY A 18 7.46 23.11 -0.11
CA GLY A 18 6.36 22.14 -0.04
C GLY A 18 4.99 22.68 -0.48
N LYS A 19 4.91 23.94 -0.95
CA LYS A 19 3.65 24.58 -1.36
C LYS A 19 3.14 24.07 -2.71
N ILE A 20 4.03 23.60 -3.56
CA ILE A 20 3.73 23.06 -4.89
C ILE A 20 4.17 21.59 -4.91
N ARG A 21 3.40 20.74 -5.55
CA ARG A 21 3.75 19.32 -5.71
C ARG A 21 5.07 19.18 -6.47
N SER A 22 5.88 18.21 -6.06
CA SER A 22 7.23 18.01 -6.61
C SER A 22 7.24 17.70 -8.11
N ASP A 23 6.26 16.94 -8.61
CA ASP A 23 6.11 16.65 -10.05
C ASP A 23 5.84 17.91 -10.88
N VAL A 24 5.02 18.83 -10.37
CA VAL A 24 4.74 20.10 -11.04
C VAL A 24 5.98 21.00 -11.09
N VAL A 25 6.72 21.08 -10.00
CA VAL A 25 8.00 21.85 -9.97
C VAL A 25 8.99 21.29 -11.00
N ALA A 26 9.10 19.95 -11.06
CA ALA A 26 9.98 19.29 -12.03
C ALA A 26 9.57 19.58 -13.49
N LEU A 27 8.27 19.51 -13.79
CA LEU A 27 7.76 19.86 -15.12
C LEU A 27 7.99 21.33 -15.46
N CYS A 28 7.80 22.26 -14.51
CA CYS A 28 8.12 23.67 -14.72
C CYS A 28 9.61 23.87 -15.02
N ALA A 29 10.49 23.19 -14.28
CA ALA A 29 11.92 23.25 -14.54
C ALA A 29 12.26 22.74 -15.95
N LEU A 30 11.68 21.61 -16.36
CA LEU A 30 11.86 21.04 -17.69
C LEU A 30 11.40 22.00 -18.80
N VAL A 31 10.23 22.63 -18.63
CA VAL A 31 9.70 23.63 -19.58
C VAL A 31 10.63 24.86 -19.64
N LEU A 32 11.15 25.31 -18.51
CA LEU A 32 12.11 26.42 -18.51
C LEU A 32 13.42 26.06 -19.26
N LEU A 33 13.93 24.85 -19.10
CA LEU A 33 15.11 24.37 -19.85
C LEU A 33 14.87 24.36 -21.36
N LEU A 34 13.64 24.03 -21.80
CA LEU A 34 13.22 24.12 -23.21
C LEU A 34 13.09 25.55 -23.68
N LEU A 35 12.43 26.43 -22.93
CA LEU A 35 12.21 27.82 -23.29
C LEU A 35 13.53 28.63 -23.41
N PHE A 36 14.51 28.31 -22.59
CA PHE A 36 15.84 28.90 -22.65
C PHE A 36 16.78 28.19 -23.63
N HIS A 37 16.27 27.26 -24.43
CA HIS A 37 17.04 26.50 -25.44
C HIS A 37 18.28 25.78 -24.88
N ILE A 38 18.25 25.39 -23.61
CA ILE A 38 19.32 24.62 -22.98
C ILE A 38 19.24 23.16 -23.42
N LEU A 39 18.02 22.62 -23.52
CA LEU A 39 17.72 21.30 -24.04
C LEU A 39 16.88 21.39 -25.31
N THR A 40 17.08 20.43 -26.21
CA THR A 40 16.17 20.17 -27.31
C THR A 40 14.92 19.42 -26.81
N PRO A 41 13.80 19.43 -27.56
CA PRO A 41 12.60 18.67 -27.21
C PRO A 41 12.89 17.17 -26.99
N ASP A 42 13.70 16.56 -27.83
CA ASP A 42 14.05 15.13 -27.71
C ASP A 42 14.84 14.84 -26.43
N GLU A 43 15.78 15.72 -26.09
CA GLU A 43 16.55 15.61 -24.85
C GLU A 43 15.69 15.81 -23.62
N ALA A 44 14.76 16.77 -23.64
CA ALA A 44 13.84 17.03 -22.55
C ALA A 44 12.88 15.87 -22.33
N LEU A 45 12.43 15.22 -23.41
CA LEU A 45 11.52 14.08 -23.33
C LEU A 45 12.23 12.74 -23.09
N SER A 46 13.56 12.68 -23.21
CA SER A 46 14.35 11.44 -23.03
C SER A 46 14.14 10.79 -21.65
N GLY A 47 13.86 11.60 -20.61
CA GLY A 47 13.56 11.10 -19.29
C GLY A 47 12.27 10.26 -19.23
N PHE A 48 11.26 10.58 -20.02
CA PHE A 48 9.99 9.82 -20.06
C PHE A 48 10.12 8.48 -20.79
N SER A 49 11.08 8.33 -21.67
CA SER A 49 11.42 7.07 -22.37
C SER A 49 12.54 6.29 -21.67
N ASN A 50 13.02 6.77 -20.54
CA ASN A 50 14.11 6.13 -19.80
C ASN A 50 13.69 4.77 -19.24
N SER A 51 14.53 3.74 -19.43
CA SER A 51 14.26 2.37 -18.98
C SER A 51 14.03 2.24 -17.48
N VAL A 52 14.70 3.09 -16.68
CA VAL A 52 14.54 3.12 -15.21
C VAL A 52 13.16 3.63 -14.82
N VAL A 53 12.63 4.65 -15.50
CA VAL A 53 11.28 5.19 -15.26
C VAL A 53 10.23 4.16 -15.61
N ILE A 54 10.37 3.48 -16.76
CA ILE A 54 9.46 2.40 -17.17
C ILE A 54 9.51 1.22 -16.19
N MET A 55 10.72 0.83 -15.76
CA MET A 55 10.90 -0.22 -14.77
C MET A 55 10.22 0.14 -13.44
N MET A 56 10.32 1.38 -12.99
CA MET A 56 9.67 1.86 -11.77
C MET A 56 8.15 1.76 -11.84
N ILE A 57 7.53 2.09 -12.98
CA ILE A 57 6.08 1.91 -13.19
C ILE A 57 5.70 0.45 -13.01
N GLY A 58 6.41 -0.47 -13.64
CA GLY A 58 6.15 -1.91 -13.50
C GLY A 58 6.33 -2.40 -12.07
N LEU A 59 7.33 -1.89 -11.35
CA LEU A 59 7.57 -2.24 -9.94
C LEU A 59 6.46 -1.77 -9.00
N PHE A 60 5.89 -0.60 -9.23
CA PHE A 60 4.72 -0.15 -8.47
C PHE A 60 3.54 -1.10 -8.67
N VAL A 61 3.34 -1.61 -9.89
CA VAL A 61 2.31 -2.61 -10.17
C VAL A 61 2.61 -3.93 -9.45
N VAL A 62 3.82 -4.46 -9.54
CA VAL A 62 4.20 -5.72 -8.85
C VAL A 62 4.03 -5.58 -7.33
N GLY A 63 4.56 -4.50 -6.74
CA GLY A 63 4.40 -4.21 -5.30
C GLY A 63 2.93 -4.07 -4.88
N GLY A 64 2.13 -3.39 -5.69
CA GLY A 64 0.69 -3.26 -5.48
C GLY A 64 -0.04 -4.60 -5.52
N ALA A 65 0.35 -5.52 -6.42
CA ALA A 65 -0.21 -6.87 -6.48
C ALA A 65 0.12 -7.71 -5.23
N ILE A 66 1.35 -7.63 -4.72
CA ILE A 66 1.76 -8.28 -3.47
C ILE A 66 0.89 -7.78 -2.30
N PHE A 67 0.57 -6.49 -2.28
CA PHE A 67 -0.31 -5.91 -1.27
C PHE A 67 -1.76 -6.38 -1.45
N GLN A 68 -2.34 -6.32 -2.65
CA GLN A 68 -3.74 -6.69 -2.91
C GLN A 68 -4.02 -8.19 -2.76
N THR A 69 -3.03 -9.04 -3.02
CA THR A 69 -3.15 -10.49 -2.80
C THR A 69 -2.94 -10.91 -1.35
N GLY A 70 -2.58 -9.98 -0.44
CA GLY A 70 -2.36 -10.29 0.97
C GLY A 70 -1.13 -11.16 1.24
N LEU A 71 -0.26 -11.37 0.25
CA LEU A 71 0.95 -12.20 0.41
C LEU A 71 1.81 -11.71 1.56
N ALA A 72 2.07 -10.40 1.61
CA ALA A 72 2.84 -9.79 2.70
C ALA A 72 2.15 -9.95 4.07
N LYS A 73 0.81 -9.84 4.12
CA LYS A 73 0.00 -10.03 5.33
C LYS A 73 0.08 -11.47 5.85
N MET A 74 -0.02 -12.45 4.95
CA MET A 74 0.08 -13.88 5.30
C MET A 74 1.45 -14.21 5.91
N ILE A 75 2.53 -13.75 5.26
CA ILE A 75 3.90 -14.02 5.72
C ILE A 75 4.15 -13.35 7.08
N SER A 76 3.85 -12.04 7.18
CA SER A 76 4.09 -11.27 8.40
C SER A 76 3.28 -11.80 9.59
N GLY A 77 2.00 -12.11 9.40
CA GLY A 77 1.13 -12.58 10.47
C GLY A 77 1.64 -13.88 11.12
N LYS A 78 2.08 -14.86 10.31
CA LYS A 78 2.64 -16.11 10.82
C LYS A 78 3.96 -15.91 11.57
N ILE A 79 4.88 -15.10 11.02
CA ILE A 79 6.19 -14.88 11.64
C ILE A 79 6.07 -14.10 12.95
N LEU A 80 5.24 -13.06 12.98
CA LEU A 80 5.08 -12.24 14.18
C LEU A 80 4.41 -12.99 15.34
N GLN A 81 3.59 -14.00 15.08
CA GLN A 81 3.02 -14.87 16.11
C GLN A 81 4.10 -15.64 16.89
N LEU A 82 5.28 -15.89 16.30
CA LEU A 82 6.42 -16.53 16.97
C LEU A 82 7.02 -15.69 18.11
N ALA A 83 6.74 -14.38 18.16
CA ALA A 83 7.23 -13.50 19.22
C ALA A 83 6.69 -13.85 20.61
N GLY A 84 5.49 -14.45 20.66
CA GLY A 84 4.79 -14.73 21.92
C GLY A 84 4.53 -13.44 22.71
N LYS A 85 4.82 -13.47 24.03
CA LYS A 85 4.62 -12.31 24.93
C LYS A 85 5.91 -11.49 25.17
N SER A 86 7.00 -11.75 24.45
CA SER A 86 8.28 -11.06 24.68
C SER A 86 8.38 -9.78 23.87
N GLU A 87 8.50 -8.63 24.54
CA GLU A 87 8.67 -7.31 23.91
C GLU A 87 9.90 -7.25 22.99
N THR A 88 11.03 -7.76 23.46
CA THR A 88 12.27 -7.75 22.69
C THR A 88 12.18 -8.62 21.43
N ARG A 89 11.57 -9.81 21.54
CA ARG A 89 11.36 -10.69 20.37
C ARG A 89 10.40 -10.04 19.39
N LEU A 90 9.33 -9.43 19.86
CA LEU A 90 8.37 -8.74 19.01
C LEU A 90 9.03 -7.56 18.30
N PHE A 91 9.84 -6.76 19.00
CA PHE A 91 10.60 -5.66 18.41
C PHE A 91 11.52 -6.15 17.28
N ILE A 92 12.35 -7.15 17.53
CA ILE A 92 13.28 -7.70 16.53
C ILE A 92 12.51 -8.27 15.34
N LEU A 93 11.46 -9.05 15.56
CA LEU A 93 10.66 -9.63 14.48
C LEU A 93 9.91 -8.55 13.68
N VAL A 94 9.38 -7.52 14.32
CA VAL A 94 8.77 -6.38 13.63
C VAL A 94 9.79 -5.70 12.73
N MET A 95 10.99 -5.41 13.23
CA MET A 95 12.05 -4.78 12.42
C MET A 95 12.44 -5.66 11.23
N LEU A 96 12.72 -6.95 11.44
CA LEU A 96 13.15 -7.87 10.38
C LEU A 96 12.07 -8.11 9.34
N VAL A 97 10.84 -8.42 9.77
CA VAL A 97 9.73 -8.70 8.85
C VAL A 97 9.36 -7.46 8.05
N THR A 98 9.31 -6.31 8.70
CA THR A 98 9.00 -5.05 8.02
C THR A 98 10.08 -4.69 7.00
N SER A 99 11.36 -4.85 7.34
CA SER A 99 12.45 -4.60 6.40
C SER A 99 12.44 -5.59 5.24
N ALA A 100 12.17 -6.86 5.49
CA ALA A 100 12.05 -7.87 4.43
C ALA A 100 10.90 -7.58 3.46
N ILE A 101 9.75 -7.14 3.96
CA ILE A 101 8.62 -6.72 3.11
C ILE A 101 8.95 -5.42 2.38
N GLY A 102 9.52 -4.42 3.07
CA GLY A 102 9.92 -3.13 2.50
C GLY A 102 10.96 -3.24 1.39
N ALA A 103 11.71 -4.34 1.34
CA ALA A 103 12.64 -4.62 0.24
C ALA A 103 11.95 -4.84 -1.12
N PHE A 104 10.68 -5.24 -1.12
CA PHE A 104 9.93 -5.61 -2.35
C PHE A 104 8.65 -4.81 -2.52
N VAL A 105 8.15 -4.18 -1.47
CA VAL A 105 6.90 -3.41 -1.45
C VAL A 105 7.21 -1.97 -1.05
N SER A 106 6.43 -1.02 -1.55
CA SER A 106 6.63 0.39 -1.17
C SER A 106 6.59 0.58 0.36
N ASN A 107 7.45 1.46 0.87
CA ASN A 107 7.57 1.74 2.31
C ASN A 107 6.21 2.10 2.93
N THR A 108 5.41 2.93 2.26
CA THR A 108 4.07 3.33 2.70
C THR A 108 3.11 2.14 2.79
N GLY A 109 3.10 1.29 1.76
CA GLY A 109 2.28 0.07 1.73
C GLY A 109 2.67 -0.91 2.83
N THR A 110 3.97 -1.08 3.05
CA THR A 110 4.50 -1.94 4.12
C THR A 110 4.02 -1.47 5.49
N VAL A 111 4.13 -0.17 5.79
CA VAL A 111 3.67 0.38 7.08
C VAL A 111 2.15 0.29 7.22
N ALA A 112 1.39 0.65 6.19
CA ALA A 112 -0.08 0.58 6.21
C ALA A 112 -0.58 -0.85 6.50
N LEU A 113 0.12 -1.86 5.98
CA LEU A 113 -0.20 -3.28 6.21
C LEU A 113 0.20 -3.73 7.61
N MET A 114 1.42 -3.38 8.04
CA MET A 114 2.00 -3.88 9.29
C MET A 114 1.43 -3.20 10.53
N LEU A 115 1.03 -1.93 10.43
CA LEU A 115 0.54 -1.12 11.54
C LEU A 115 -0.60 -1.80 12.32
N PRO A 116 -1.73 -2.22 11.71
CA PRO A 116 -2.82 -2.88 12.44
C PRO A 116 -2.39 -4.22 13.04
N ILE A 117 -1.49 -4.96 12.38
CA ILE A 117 -0.98 -6.25 12.87
C ILE A 117 -0.16 -6.03 14.14
N VAL A 118 0.76 -5.06 14.11
CA VAL A 118 1.65 -4.76 15.25
C VAL A 118 0.85 -4.20 16.42
N VAL A 119 -0.13 -3.32 16.18
CA VAL A 119 -1.02 -2.79 17.22
C VAL A 119 -1.80 -3.92 17.90
N SER A 120 -2.38 -4.84 17.11
CA SER A 120 -3.12 -5.99 17.64
C SER A 120 -2.24 -6.92 18.47
N LEU A 121 -1.04 -7.25 17.99
CA LEU A 121 -0.10 -8.11 18.70
C LEU A 121 0.44 -7.47 19.98
N ALA A 122 0.74 -6.17 19.93
CA ALA A 122 1.17 -5.41 21.12
C ALA A 122 0.07 -5.40 22.19
N ALA A 123 -1.19 -5.19 21.80
CA ALA A 123 -2.33 -5.24 22.71
C ALA A 123 -2.50 -6.62 23.35
N ASN A 124 -2.42 -7.71 22.56
CA ASN A 124 -2.51 -9.08 23.03
C ASN A 124 -1.36 -9.47 23.97
N ALA A 125 -0.18 -8.91 23.76
CA ALA A 125 1.01 -9.13 24.59
C ALA A 125 1.10 -8.16 25.80
N HIS A 126 0.15 -7.22 25.93
CA HIS A 126 0.17 -6.13 26.92
C HIS A 126 1.41 -5.22 26.82
N ILE A 127 1.90 -5.01 25.59
CA ILE A 127 3.04 -4.16 25.27
C ILE A 127 2.52 -2.81 24.73
N ASN A 128 3.21 -1.73 25.07
CA ASN A 128 2.90 -0.42 24.52
C ASN A 128 3.25 -0.37 23.01
N SER A 129 2.23 -0.25 22.14
CA SER A 129 2.39 -0.20 20.69
C SER A 129 3.25 0.97 20.22
N SER A 130 3.25 2.12 20.93
CA SER A 130 4.08 3.27 20.59
C SER A 130 5.58 2.95 20.54
N ARG A 131 6.06 1.96 21.28
CA ARG A 131 7.47 1.53 21.23
C ARG A 131 7.84 0.77 19.97
N LEU A 132 6.85 0.28 19.23
CA LEU A 132 7.03 -0.56 18.05
C LEU A 132 6.70 0.17 16.73
N LEU A 133 5.80 1.16 16.77
CA LEU A 133 5.29 1.78 15.55
C LEU A 133 6.28 2.73 14.87
N MET A 134 7.07 3.51 15.63
CA MET A 134 8.12 4.35 15.04
C MET A 134 9.27 3.49 14.48
N PRO A 135 9.80 2.48 15.20
CA PRO A 135 10.72 1.50 14.63
C PRO A 135 10.17 0.77 13.39
N LEU A 136 8.88 0.45 13.35
CA LEU A 136 8.21 -0.11 12.18
C LEU A 136 8.37 0.79 10.94
N ALA A 137 8.09 2.09 11.07
CA ALA A 137 8.21 3.03 9.96
C ALA A 137 9.65 3.16 9.47
N PHE A 138 10.60 3.21 10.39
CA PHE A 138 12.03 3.29 10.06
C PHE A 138 12.55 2.00 9.43
N ALA A 139 12.12 0.84 9.94
CA ALA A 139 12.46 -0.46 9.35
C ALA A 139 11.95 -0.63 7.91
N SER A 140 10.78 -0.08 7.60
CA SER A 140 10.26 -0.06 6.24
C SER A 140 11.19 0.71 5.29
N SER A 141 11.68 1.88 5.71
CA SER A 141 12.62 2.69 4.93
C SER A 141 13.99 2.01 4.79
N MET A 142 14.50 1.38 5.86
CA MET A 142 15.74 0.61 5.81
C MET A 142 15.60 -0.63 4.89
N GLY A 143 14.44 -1.29 4.91
CA GLY A 143 14.13 -2.40 4.01
C GLY A 143 14.16 -1.99 2.54
N GLY A 144 13.64 -0.81 2.20
CA GLY A 144 13.70 -0.26 0.85
C GLY A 144 15.13 -0.09 0.31
N MET A 145 16.13 -0.03 1.19
CA MET A 145 17.54 0.03 0.80
C MET A 145 18.21 -1.34 0.65
N MET A 146 17.46 -2.46 0.71
CA MET A 146 18.04 -3.81 0.56
C MET A 146 18.06 -4.29 -0.90
N THR A 147 17.25 -3.70 -1.75
CA THR A 147 17.15 -4.09 -3.17
C THR A 147 17.18 -2.85 -4.07
N LEU A 148 17.55 -3.07 -5.33
CA LEU A 148 17.52 -1.99 -6.33
C LEU A 148 16.14 -1.34 -6.47
N ILE A 149 15.08 -2.11 -6.25
CA ILE A 149 13.68 -1.73 -6.49
C ILE A 149 12.94 -1.22 -5.26
N GLY A 150 13.50 -1.35 -4.06
CA GLY A 150 12.80 -1.07 -2.82
C GLY A 150 12.46 0.40 -2.60
N THR A 151 13.24 1.32 -3.18
CA THR A 151 13.01 2.77 -3.07
C THR A 151 13.48 3.52 -4.32
N PRO A 152 12.78 4.60 -4.76
CA PRO A 152 13.13 5.36 -5.95
C PRO A 152 14.57 5.92 -5.99
N PRO A 153 15.17 6.40 -4.89
CA PRO A 153 16.56 6.84 -4.88
C PRO A 153 17.56 5.82 -5.44
N ASN A 154 17.35 4.52 -5.19
CA ASN A 154 18.22 3.46 -5.70
C ASN A 154 18.22 3.42 -7.24
N LEU A 155 17.05 3.60 -7.83
CA LEU A 155 16.88 3.65 -9.29
C LEU A 155 17.48 4.92 -9.89
N VAL A 156 17.44 6.04 -9.16
CA VAL A 156 18.05 7.30 -9.59
C VAL A 156 19.57 7.15 -9.70
N ILE A 157 20.24 6.57 -8.70
CA ILE A 157 21.69 6.37 -8.77
C ILE A 157 22.07 5.31 -9.80
N GLN A 158 21.26 4.28 -10.00
CA GLN A 158 21.44 3.33 -11.10
C GLN A 158 21.47 4.04 -12.46
N ASN A 159 20.51 4.95 -12.68
CA ASN A 159 20.45 5.73 -13.90
C ASN A 159 21.67 6.67 -14.06
N ALA A 160 22.11 7.29 -12.96
CA ALA A 160 23.30 8.15 -12.99
C ALA A 160 24.56 7.34 -13.39
N LEU A 161 24.73 6.14 -12.87
CA LEU A 161 25.83 5.22 -13.25
C LEU A 161 25.76 4.83 -14.72
N THR A 162 24.61 4.37 -15.18
CA THR A 162 24.45 3.89 -16.58
C THR A 162 24.63 5.00 -17.60
N ASN A 163 24.12 6.20 -17.31
CA ASN A 163 24.30 7.36 -18.20
C ASN A 163 25.77 7.82 -18.29
N ALA A 164 26.53 7.65 -17.21
CA ALA A 164 27.96 7.96 -17.19
C ALA A 164 28.85 6.81 -17.75
N GLY A 165 28.24 5.72 -18.26
CA GLY A 165 28.95 4.60 -18.86
C GLY A 165 29.59 3.62 -17.87
N PHE A 166 29.21 3.68 -16.60
CA PHE A 166 29.62 2.70 -15.58
C PHE A 166 28.74 1.44 -15.61
N GLU A 167 29.27 0.35 -15.05
CA GLU A 167 28.53 -0.89 -14.94
C GLU A 167 27.24 -0.72 -14.12
N PRO A 168 26.11 -1.25 -14.58
CA PRO A 168 24.85 -1.17 -13.87
C PRO A 168 24.90 -1.99 -12.56
N LEU A 169 24.17 -1.50 -11.54
CA LEU A 169 24.01 -2.22 -10.30
C LEU A 169 23.12 -3.45 -10.50
N THR A 170 23.47 -4.55 -9.84
CA THR A 170 22.63 -5.75 -9.79
C THR A 170 21.45 -5.57 -8.84
N PHE A 171 20.49 -6.48 -8.92
CA PHE A 171 19.29 -6.43 -8.05
C PHE A 171 19.64 -6.36 -6.55
N PHE A 172 20.66 -7.09 -6.11
CA PHE A 172 21.09 -7.18 -4.71
C PHE A 172 22.33 -6.34 -4.36
N SER A 173 22.78 -5.42 -5.22
CA SER A 173 23.94 -4.55 -4.91
C SER A 173 23.72 -3.72 -3.64
N PHE A 174 22.47 -3.41 -3.30
CA PHE A 174 22.10 -2.70 -2.10
C PHE A 174 22.00 -3.58 -0.84
N LEU A 175 21.95 -4.91 -0.97
CA LEU A 175 21.68 -5.83 0.15
C LEU A 175 22.68 -5.68 1.31
N PRO A 176 24.00 -5.62 1.09
CA PRO A 176 24.95 -5.43 2.18
C PRO A 176 24.70 -4.13 2.96
N VAL A 177 24.45 -3.04 2.24
CA VAL A 177 24.16 -1.72 2.82
C VAL A 177 22.88 -1.77 3.64
N GLY A 178 21.81 -2.30 3.06
CA GLY A 178 20.51 -2.42 3.74
C GLY A 178 20.55 -3.31 4.99
N LEU A 179 21.27 -4.44 4.95
CA LEU A 179 21.43 -5.31 6.12
C LEU A 179 22.15 -4.60 7.27
N ILE A 180 23.21 -3.85 6.95
CA ILE A 180 23.93 -3.06 7.95
C ILE A 180 23.02 -1.99 8.54
N CYS A 181 22.24 -1.29 7.70
CA CYS A 181 21.27 -0.29 8.15
C CYS A 181 20.23 -0.90 9.10
N VAL A 182 19.67 -2.06 8.77
CA VAL A 182 18.69 -2.75 9.63
C VAL A 182 19.34 -3.18 10.94
N PHE A 183 20.55 -3.73 10.90
CA PHE A 183 21.28 -4.14 12.11
C PHE A 183 21.58 -2.97 13.03
N VAL A 184 22.19 -1.90 12.52
CA VAL A 184 22.47 -0.67 13.28
C VAL A 184 21.17 -0.05 13.79
N GLY A 185 20.13 -0.01 12.94
CA GLY A 185 18.81 0.46 13.33
C GLY A 185 18.22 -0.32 14.50
N MET A 186 18.31 -1.66 14.50
CA MET A 186 17.84 -2.49 15.62
C MET A 186 18.61 -2.19 16.92
N VAL A 187 19.94 -2.10 16.85
CA VAL A 187 20.78 -1.83 18.01
C VAL A 187 20.52 -0.46 18.62
N VAL A 188 20.33 0.56 17.76
CA VAL A 188 20.12 1.95 18.22
C VAL A 188 18.67 2.20 18.63
N LEU A 189 17.68 1.70 17.88
CA LEU A 189 16.27 1.97 18.17
C LEU A 189 15.76 1.22 19.40
N MET A 190 16.30 0.05 19.72
CA MET A 190 15.86 -0.73 20.87
C MET A 190 15.99 0.07 22.18
N PRO A 191 17.14 0.67 22.54
CA PRO A 191 17.24 1.51 23.72
C PRO A 191 16.49 2.83 23.58
N LEU A 192 16.56 3.51 22.41
CA LEU A 192 15.91 4.81 22.21
C LEU A 192 14.38 4.70 22.34
N SER A 193 13.77 3.65 21.80
CA SER A 193 12.33 3.42 21.91
C SER A 193 11.89 3.19 23.36
N LYS A 194 12.71 2.48 24.16
CA LYS A 194 12.44 2.26 25.57
C LYS A 194 12.57 3.54 26.41
N ILE A 195 13.53 4.39 26.11
CA ILE A 195 13.81 5.62 26.88
C ILE A 195 12.79 6.71 26.56
N PHE A 196 12.54 6.96 25.26
CA PHE A 196 11.78 8.14 24.82
C PHE A 196 10.30 7.87 24.54
N LEU A 197 9.91 6.63 24.17
CA LEU A 197 8.55 6.31 23.74
C LEU A 197 7.70 5.60 24.83
N THR A 198 8.17 5.57 26.08
CA THR A 198 7.51 4.83 27.19
C THR A 198 6.33 5.58 27.83
N LYS A 199 6.28 6.91 27.76
CA LYS A 199 5.45 7.72 28.67
C LYS A 199 3.98 7.94 28.27
N ARG A 200 3.46 7.37 27.15
CA ARG A 200 2.12 7.73 26.63
C ARG A 200 1.16 6.58 26.34
N GLY A 201 1.15 5.54 27.15
CA GLY A 201 0.34 4.36 26.84
C GLY A 201 -0.62 3.87 27.91
N THR A 202 -0.94 4.64 28.96
CA THR A 202 -1.79 4.17 30.07
C THR A 202 -3.07 4.99 30.29
N GLU A 203 -3.38 5.96 29.47
CA GLU A 203 -4.74 6.48 29.47
C GLU A 203 -5.62 5.59 28.62
N LYS A 204 -6.55 4.90 29.28
CA LYS A 204 -7.72 4.29 28.65
C LYS A 204 -8.37 5.39 27.82
N SER A 205 -8.11 5.40 26.52
CA SER A 205 -8.95 6.15 25.62
C SER A 205 -10.33 5.48 25.70
N ASP A 206 -11.24 6.11 26.39
CA ASP A 206 -12.67 5.90 26.19
C ASP A 206 -13.00 6.25 24.74
N SER A 207 -12.62 5.38 23.83
CA SER A 207 -12.98 5.48 22.42
C SER A 207 -14.41 4.98 22.25
N LYS A 208 -15.38 5.85 22.58
CA LYS A 208 -16.78 5.65 22.17
C LYS A 208 -16.99 5.69 20.65
N ASN A 209 -15.93 5.90 19.86
CA ASN A 209 -15.94 5.84 18.39
C ASN A 209 -14.91 4.82 17.88
N LYS A 210 -15.01 3.55 18.28
CA LYS A 210 -14.32 2.48 17.56
C LYS A 210 -15.01 2.31 16.20
N ASN A 211 -14.29 2.62 15.11
CA ASN A 211 -14.65 2.14 13.79
C ASN A 211 -14.73 0.61 13.86
N LYS A 212 -15.93 0.07 13.74
CA LYS A 212 -16.16 -1.37 13.80
C LYS A 212 -15.54 -2.02 12.57
N SER A 213 -14.85 -3.13 12.75
CA SER A 213 -14.37 -3.95 11.63
C SER A 213 -15.54 -4.63 10.91
N LEU A 214 -15.33 -5.03 9.63
CA LEU A 214 -16.36 -5.77 8.86
C LEU A 214 -16.83 -7.04 9.59
N ASN A 215 -15.92 -7.73 10.25
CA ASN A 215 -16.25 -8.95 11.01
C ASN A 215 -17.02 -8.63 12.31
N GLU A 216 -16.75 -7.50 12.95
CA GLU A 216 -17.52 -7.05 14.12
C GLU A 216 -18.95 -6.66 13.70
N LEU A 217 -19.11 -5.95 12.57
CA LEU A 217 -20.43 -5.64 12.01
C LEU A 217 -21.21 -6.92 11.67
N ALA A 218 -20.56 -7.89 11.00
CA ALA A 218 -21.19 -9.16 10.66
C ALA A 218 -21.66 -9.94 11.89
N ARG A 219 -20.91 -9.90 13.00
CA ARG A 219 -21.31 -10.53 14.27
C ARG A 219 -22.44 -9.78 14.99
N GLU A 220 -22.35 -8.47 15.06
CA GLU A 220 -23.31 -7.62 15.77
C GLU A 220 -24.71 -7.71 15.14
N TYR A 221 -24.77 -7.77 13.81
CA TYR A 221 -26.02 -7.96 13.07
C TYR A 221 -26.39 -9.43 12.83
N GLN A 222 -25.72 -10.37 13.53
CA GLN A 222 -25.99 -11.81 13.45
C GLN A 222 -26.06 -12.35 12.01
N LEU A 223 -25.26 -11.78 11.10
CA LEU A 223 -25.27 -12.20 9.69
C LEU A 223 -24.87 -13.69 9.54
N SER A 224 -24.04 -14.21 10.45
CA SER A 224 -23.62 -15.62 10.45
C SER A 224 -24.76 -16.60 10.78
N GLU A 225 -25.84 -16.15 11.40
CA GLU A 225 -26.98 -17.00 11.78
C GLU A 225 -28.08 -17.00 10.72
N ASN A 226 -28.15 -15.93 9.91
CA ASN A 226 -29.21 -15.71 8.94
C ASN A 226 -28.73 -15.73 7.47
N LEU A 227 -27.44 -15.91 7.22
CA LEU A 227 -26.85 -15.90 5.88
C LEU A 227 -26.27 -17.28 5.55
N PHE A 228 -26.76 -17.90 4.49
CA PHE A 228 -26.41 -19.26 4.08
C PHE A 228 -25.87 -19.28 2.65
N ARG A 229 -24.90 -20.20 2.42
CA ARG A 229 -24.32 -20.44 1.09
C ARG A 229 -24.94 -21.68 0.48
N ILE A 230 -25.56 -21.52 -0.70
CA ILE A 230 -26.24 -22.59 -1.42
C ILE A 230 -25.58 -22.73 -2.79
N GLN A 231 -25.10 -23.91 -3.12
CA GLN A 231 -24.53 -24.20 -4.44
C GLN A 231 -25.58 -24.84 -5.35
N ILE A 232 -25.61 -24.38 -6.61
CA ILE A 232 -26.46 -24.96 -7.66
C ILE A 232 -25.71 -26.12 -8.33
N PRO A 233 -26.16 -27.38 -8.18
CA PRO A 233 -25.56 -28.54 -8.84
C PRO A 233 -25.72 -28.51 -10.36
N GLU A 234 -24.93 -29.35 -11.08
CA GLU A 234 -24.93 -29.37 -12.55
C GLU A 234 -26.27 -29.71 -13.20
N LYS A 235 -27.13 -30.50 -12.51
CA LYS A 235 -28.44 -30.96 -13.02
C LYS A 235 -29.61 -30.30 -12.29
N SER A 236 -29.46 -29.11 -11.75
CA SER A 236 -30.54 -28.45 -11.01
C SER A 236 -31.58 -27.82 -11.92
N ILE A 237 -32.87 -27.96 -11.55
CA ILE A 237 -34.03 -27.32 -12.20
C ILE A 237 -33.96 -25.78 -12.13
N VAL A 238 -33.16 -25.23 -11.21
CA VAL A 238 -32.95 -23.80 -10.98
C VAL A 238 -32.00 -23.21 -12.02
N ALA A 239 -31.14 -24.04 -12.63
CA ALA A 239 -30.21 -23.58 -13.65
C ALA A 239 -30.96 -23.04 -14.87
N SER A 240 -30.50 -21.92 -15.40
CA SER A 240 -31.06 -21.15 -16.53
C SER A 240 -32.36 -20.38 -16.22
N LYS A 241 -32.85 -20.37 -14.99
CA LYS A 241 -33.97 -19.54 -14.56
C LYS A 241 -33.49 -18.23 -13.95
N THR A 242 -34.32 -17.19 -14.05
CA THR A 242 -34.09 -15.92 -13.35
C THR A 242 -34.58 -15.98 -11.91
N ILE A 243 -34.04 -15.11 -11.05
CA ILE A 243 -34.47 -15.00 -9.64
C ILE A 243 -35.96 -14.66 -9.54
N VAL A 244 -36.47 -13.84 -10.48
CA VAL A 244 -37.90 -13.49 -10.54
C VAL A 244 -38.77 -14.69 -10.87
N GLU A 245 -38.40 -15.50 -11.85
CA GLU A 245 -39.17 -16.69 -12.26
C GLU A 245 -39.31 -17.72 -11.12
N LEU A 246 -38.33 -17.78 -10.23
CA LEU A 246 -38.35 -18.69 -9.08
C LEU A 246 -39.21 -18.19 -7.91
N ASN A 247 -39.61 -16.92 -7.94
CA ASN A 247 -40.44 -16.24 -6.94
C ASN A 247 -40.04 -16.57 -5.48
N ILE A 248 -38.73 -16.70 -5.24
CA ILE A 248 -38.12 -17.19 -4.00
C ILE A 248 -38.54 -16.37 -2.79
N ARG A 249 -38.63 -15.05 -3.00
CA ARG A 249 -38.97 -14.12 -1.91
C ARG A 249 -40.42 -14.26 -1.43
N GLN A 250 -41.37 -14.45 -2.34
CA GLN A 250 -42.79 -14.55 -1.97
C GLN A 250 -43.15 -15.92 -1.43
N GLN A 251 -42.54 -16.98 -1.98
CA GLN A 251 -42.88 -18.36 -1.59
C GLN A 251 -42.14 -18.84 -0.35
N TYR A 252 -40.84 -18.44 -0.20
CA TYR A 252 -39.97 -19.00 0.84
C TYR A 252 -39.52 -17.96 1.86
N HIS A 253 -39.89 -16.67 1.68
CA HIS A 253 -39.40 -15.55 2.50
C HIS A 253 -37.88 -15.44 2.55
N LEU A 254 -37.19 -15.92 1.51
CA LEU A 254 -35.73 -15.89 1.36
C LEU A 254 -35.31 -14.73 0.44
N ASN A 255 -34.20 -14.08 0.79
CA ASN A 255 -33.65 -13.01 -0.03
C ASN A 255 -32.25 -13.42 -0.52
N ILE A 256 -32.09 -13.55 -1.86
CA ILE A 256 -30.78 -13.75 -2.45
C ILE A 256 -30.06 -12.40 -2.49
N LEU A 257 -28.94 -12.32 -1.83
CA LEU A 257 -28.14 -11.10 -1.70
C LEU A 257 -27.07 -11.01 -2.79
N GLU A 258 -26.41 -12.13 -3.07
CA GLU A 258 -25.23 -12.19 -3.92
C GLU A 258 -25.17 -13.53 -4.67
N VAL A 259 -24.71 -13.50 -5.90
CA VAL A 259 -24.40 -14.68 -6.70
C VAL A 259 -22.90 -14.69 -7.00
N ARG A 260 -22.20 -15.73 -6.53
CA ARG A 260 -20.79 -15.96 -6.84
C ARG A 260 -20.66 -17.00 -7.93
N ARG A 261 -20.07 -16.60 -9.02
CA ARG A 261 -19.80 -17.46 -10.16
C ARG A 261 -18.31 -17.74 -10.29
N THR A 262 -17.95 -19.01 -10.21
CA THR A 262 -16.60 -19.44 -10.53
C THR A 262 -16.49 -19.56 -12.04
N VAL A 263 -15.75 -18.69 -12.70
CA VAL A 263 -15.41 -18.86 -14.10
C VAL A 263 -14.36 -19.96 -14.17
N SER A 264 -14.79 -21.18 -14.57
CA SER A 264 -13.89 -22.30 -14.75
C SER A 264 -13.00 -22.07 -15.98
N SER A 265 -11.79 -21.63 -15.75
CA SER A 265 -10.67 -22.02 -16.61
C SER A 265 -10.32 -23.46 -16.29
N GLN A 266 -10.01 -24.30 -17.28
CA GLN A 266 -9.59 -25.69 -17.13
C GLN A 266 -8.39 -25.89 -16.18
N SER A 267 -7.76 -24.82 -15.74
CA SER A 267 -6.67 -24.81 -14.78
C SER A 267 -7.16 -24.43 -13.38
N ARG A 268 -6.93 -25.31 -12.40
CA ARG A 268 -7.22 -25.06 -10.97
C ARG A 268 -6.60 -23.75 -10.43
N LEU A 269 -5.54 -23.25 -11.07
CA LEU A 269 -4.78 -22.04 -10.67
C LEU A 269 -5.40 -20.72 -11.13
N LEU A 270 -6.29 -20.75 -12.14
CA LEU A 270 -6.87 -19.55 -12.75
C LEU A 270 -8.37 -19.35 -12.41
N LYS A 271 -8.85 -19.93 -11.30
CA LYS A 271 -10.23 -19.71 -10.84
C LYS A 271 -10.45 -18.24 -10.53
N THR A 272 -11.23 -17.54 -11.32
CA THR A 272 -11.71 -16.20 -11.04
C THR A 272 -13.13 -16.30 -10.46
N VAL A 273 -13.33 -15.81 -9.24
CA VAL A 273 -14.66 -15.74 -8.61
C VAL A 273 -15.25 -14.39 -8.98
N ASN A 274 -16.31 -14.39 -9.77
CA ASN A 274 -17.06 -13.19 -10.12
C ASN A 274 -18.19 -13.01 -9.09
N GLN A 275 -18.17 -11.95 -8.32
CA GLN A 275 -19.18 -11.59 -7.33
C GLN A 275 -20.14 -10.57 -7.94
N LYS A 276 -21.43 -10.88 -7.94
CA LYS A 276 -22.49 -9.98 -8.44
C LYS A 276 -23.61 -9.90 -7.41
N LEU A 277 -24.06 -8.66 -7.12
CA LEU A 277 -25.30 -8.48 -6.36
C LEU A 277 -26.44 -9.15 -7.12
N ALA A 278 -27.26 -9.90 -6.39
CA ALA A 278 -28.41 -10.58 -6.97
C ALA A 278 -29.42 -9.53 -7.44
N ASP A 279 -29.74 -9.55 -8.72
CA ASP A 279 -30.77 -8.73 -9.36
C ASP A 279 -31.94 -9.63 -9.79
N PRO A 280 -33.20 -9.17 -9.75
CA PRO A 280 -34.35 -9.94 -10.23
C PRO A 280 -34.15 -10.62 -11.59
N GLY A 281 -33.49 -9.95 -12.52
CA GLY A 281 -33.15 -10.47 -13.84
C GLY A 281 -31.90 -11.35 -13.91
N THR A 282 -31.24 -11.65 -12.78
CA THR A 282 -30.03 -12.48 -12.77
C THR A 282 -30.38 -13.91 -13.13
N VAL A 283 -29.83 -14.41 -14.24
CA VAL A 283 -29.95 -15.82 -14.67
C VAL A 283 -28.98 -16.66 -13.84
N LEU A 284 -29.52 -17.65 -13.13
CA LEU A 284 -28.75 -18.59 -12.32
C LEU A 284 -28.14 -19.68 -13.21
N ARG A 285 -26.92 -20.09 -12.92
CA ARG A 285 -26.20 -21.13 -13.68
C ARG A 285 -25.73 -22.24 -12.76
N SER A 286 -25.53 -23.39 -13.35
CA SER A 286 -24.88 -24.52 -12.66
C SER A 286 -23.50 -24.10 -12.16
N GLY A 287 -23.18 -24.49 -10.91
CA GLY A 287 -21.94 -24.11 -10.24
C GLY A 287 -21.98 -22.77 -9.51
N ASP A 288 -23.03 -21.94 -9.69
CA ASP A 288 -23.19 -20.69 -8.96
C ASP A 288 -23.38 -20.98 -7.46
N VAL A 289 -22.79 -20.13 -6.60
CA VAL A 289 -23.00 -20.13 -5.15
C VAL A 289 -23.84 -18.91 -4.81
N LEU A 290 -25.03 -19.16 -4.28
CA LEU A 290 -25.99 -18.17 -3.83
C LEU A 290 -25.74 -17.84 -2.36
N TYR A 291 -25.70 -16.57 -2.02
CA TYR A 291 -25.72 -16.08 -0.65
C TYR A 291 -27.16 -15.66 -0.32
N VAL A 292 -27.81 -16.44 0.53
CA VAL A 292 -29.23 -16.32 0.84
C VAL A 292 -29.42 -15.92 2.29
N ASN A 293 -30.20 -14.85 2.52
CA ASN A 293 -30.59 -14.39 3.85
C ASN A 293 -32.02 -14.87 4.14
N GLY A 294 -32.21 -15.47 5.32
CA GLY A 294 -33.51 -15.94 5.79
C GLY A 294 -33.39 -16.91 6.95
N GLU A 295 -34.52 -17.40 7.45
CA GLU A 295 -34.57 -18.40 8.50
C GLU A 295 -34.06 -19.77 8.02
N PHE A 296 -33.30 -20.47 8.85
CA PHE A 296 -32.68 -21.75 8.53
C PHE A 296 -33.69 -22.80 8.02
N GLU A 297 -34.86 -22.93 8.65
CA GLU A 297 -35.88 -23.87 8.24
C GLU A 297 -36.40 -23.61 6.82
N LYS A 298 -36.58 -22.36 6.46
CA LYS A 298 -36.98 -21.93 5.10
C LYS A 298 -35.89 -22.19 4.07
N VAL A 299 -34.63 -21.97 4.46
CA VAL A 299 -33.46 -22.29 3.62
C VAL A 299 -33.40 -23.79 3.37
N ARG A 300 -33.62 -24.63 4.39
CA ARG A 300 -33.61 -26.08 4.30
C ARG A 300 -34.74 -26.58 3.40
N GLU A 301 -35.94 -26.02 3.52
CA GLU A 301 -37.10 -26.32 2.66
C GLU A 301 -36.75 -26.00 1.18
N PHE A 302 -36.21 -24.83 0.91
CA PHE A 302 -35.79 -24.41 -0.43
C PHE A 302 -34.70 -25.31 -1.01
N VAL A 303 -33.68 -25.63 -0.22
CA VAL A 303 -32.57 -26.51 -0.62
C VAL A 303 -33.09 -27.93 -0.95
N SER A 304 -33.98 -28.47 -0.15
CA SER A 304 -34.53 -29.82 -0.35
C SER A 304 -35.44 -29.89 -1.59
N LEU A 305 -36.31 -28.88 -1.79
CA LEU A 305 -37.25 -28.84 -2.91
C LEU A 305 -36.56 -28.79 -4.28
N PHE A 306 -35.49 -27.99 -4.37
CA PHE A 306 -34.77 -27.79 -5.62
C PHE A 306 -33.50 -28.65 -5.74
N SER A 307 -33.29 -29.57 -4.81
CA SER A 307 -32.11 -30.46 -4.77
C SER A 307 -30.80 -29.68 -4.87
N LEU A 308 -30.71 -28.59 -4.10
CA LEU A 308 -29.50 -27.73 -4.02
C LEU A 308 -28.56 -28.28 -2.94
N VAL A 309 -27.33 -27.79 -2.90
CA VAL A 309 -26.33 -28.17 -1.90
C VAL A 309 -26.10 -27.02 -0.91
N LEU A 310 -26.41 -27.24 0.37
CA LEU A 310 -26.09 -26.32 1.43
C LEU A 310 -24.62 -26.51 1.83
N LEU A 311 -23.79 -25.49 1.58
CA LEU A 311 -22.35 -25.56 1.84
C LEU A 311 -22.01 -25.44 3.34
N ASP A 312 -22.92 -24.89 4.13
CA ASP A 312 -22.70 -24.60 5.56
C ASP A 312 -23.29 -25.67 6.49
N ALA A 313 -23.79 -26.82 5.95
CA ALA A 313 -24.48 -27.86 6.71
C ALA A 313 -23.65 -28.41 7.89
N HIS A 314 -22.35 -28.68 7.67
CA HIS A 314 -21.47 -29.24 8.70
C HIS A 314 -21.11 -28.25 9.83
N THR A 315 -21.16 -26.97 9.56
CA THR A 315 -20.82 -25.91 10.53
C THR A 315 -21.97 -25.67 11.51
N ILE A 316 -23.19 -25.98 11.11
CA ILE A 316 -24.41 -25.76 11.91
C ILE A 316 -24.63 -26.95 12.88
N GLU A 317 -24.34 -28.18 12.47
CA GLU A 317 -24.50 -29.39 13.30
C GLU A 317 -23.49 -29.43 14.46
N ASP A 318 -22.28 -28.93 14.30
CA ASP A 318 -21.23 -28.97 15.33
C ASP A 318 -21.26 -27.78 16.33
N GLY A 319 -22.16 -26.81 16.18
CA GLY A 319 -22.30 -25.66 17.08
C GLY A 319 -21.06 -24.77 17.22
N LYS A 320 -20.04 -24.98 16.39
CA LYS A 320 -18.75 -24.27 16.41
C LYS A 320 -18.49 -23.41 15.17
N GLY A 321 -19.52 -23.07 14.41
CA GLY A 321 -19.40 -22.36 13.14
C GLY A 321 -18.91 -20.93 13.27
N ASN A 322 -17.67 -20.68 12.93
CA ASN A 322 -17.16 -19.33 12.64
C ASN A 322 -17.42 -19.00 11.15
N LEU A 323 -18.69 -18.82 10.76
CA LEU A 323 -19.10 -18.36 9.42
C LEU A 323 -18.49 -17.01 9.04
N THR A 324 -18.06 -16.22 10.03
CA THR A 324 -17.42 -14.91 9.81
C THR A 324 -16.07 -15.01 9.10
N SER A 325 -15.37 -16.15 9.18
CA SER A 325 -14.10 -16.34 8.46
C SER A 325 -14.29 -16.58 6.95
N ASP A 326 -15.47 -17.04 6.54
CA ASP A 326 -15.79 -17.41 5.15
C ASP A 326 -16.58 -16.31 4.40
N LEU A 327 -17.01 -15.26 5.10
CA LEU A 327 -17.59 -14.06 4.46
C LEU A 327 -16.46 -13.25 3.81
N ALA A 328 -16.14 -13.61 2.58
CA ALA A 328 -15.13 -12.91 1.80
C ALA A 328 -15.73 -11.65 1.15
N PHE A 329 -15.41 -10.48 1.69
CA PHE A 329 -15.88 -9.18 1.22
C PHE A 329 -15.00 -8.62 0.07
N TYR A 330 -14.69 -9.41 -0.95
CA TYR A 330 -13.75 -9.01 -2.01
C TYR A 330 -14.21 -7.80 -2.82
N ASP A 331 -15.34 -7.95 -3.53
CA ASP A 331 -15.87 -6.91 -4.41
C ASP A 331 -17.13 -6.26 -3.82
N ILE A 332 -17.80 -6.95 -2.90
CA ILE A 332 -19.00 -6.54 -2.19
C ILE A 332 -18.66 -6.42 -0.71
N GLY A 333 -19.03 -5.31 -0.10
CA GLY A 333 -18.81 -5.02 1.31
C GLY A 333 -20.07 -4.63 2.05
N ILE A 334 -19.91 -4.36 3.34
CA ILE A 334 -20.97 -3.85 4.22
C ILE A 334 -20.54 -2.54 4.88
N ALA A 335 -21.49 -1.67 5.15
CA ALA A 335 -21.28 -0.41 5.88
C ALA A 335 -22.51 -0.06 6.70
N GLU A 336 -22.32 0.67 7.81
CA GLU A 336 -23.41 1.29 8.57
C GLU A 336 -23.66 2.70 8.05
N ILE A 337 -24.93 3.08 7.88
CA ILE A 337 -25.37 4.45 7.60
C ILE A 337 -26.38 4.90 8.67
N VAL A 338 -26.23 6.11 9.19
CA VAL A 338 -27.17 6.71 10.17
C VAL A 338 -28.09 7.66 9.44
N LEU A 339 -29.40 7.47 9.58
CA LEU A 339 -30.39 8.38 9.02
C LEU A 339 -30.43 9.70 9.82
N MET A 340 -30.27 10.80 9.10
CA MET A 340 -30.30 12.13 9.67
C MET A 340 -31.73 12.59 9.96
N PRO A 341 -31.94 13.50 10.93
CA PRO A 341 -33.26 14.10 11.20
C PRO A 341 -33.85 14.86 10.00
N SER A 342 -32.98 15.31 9.07
CA SER A 342 -33.36 16.02 7.85
C SER A 342 -33.65 15.10 6.67
N SER A 343 -33.47 13.76 6.82
CA SER A 343 -33.61 12.81 5.72
C SER A 343 -35.01 12.75 5.15
N ARG A 344 -35.11 12.76 3.83
CA ARG A 344 -36.35 12.57 3.07
C ARG A 344 -36.91 11.14 3.18
N LEU A 345 -36.09 10.20 3.65
CA LEU A 345 -36.47 8.80 3.78
C LEU A 345 -37.22 8.51 5.10
N LEU A 346 -37.31 9.48 5.98
CA LEU A 346 -38.04 9.31 7.25
C LEU A 346 -39.52 9.00 7.02
N LYS A 347 -40.04 8.04 7.79
CA LYS A 347 -41.41 7.51 7.72
C LYS A 347 -41.74 6.71 6.45
N GLN A 348 -40.82 6.62 5.48
CA GLN A 348 -40.95 5.70 4.35
C GLN A 348 -40.53 4.30 4.80
N THR A 349 -41.08 3.27 4.13
CA THR A 349 -40.60 1.90 4.33
C THR A 349 -39.26 1.70 3.62
N VAL A 350 -38.46 0.73 4.05
CA VAL A 350 -37.22 0.39 3.35
C VAL A 350 -37.50 -0.02 1.90
N GLY A 351 -38.65 -0.68 1.66
CA GLY A 351 -39.07 -1.06 0.30
C GLY A 351 -39.34 0.12 -0.61
N ASP A 352 -39.99 1.17 -0.10
CA ASP A 352 -40.37 2.36 -0.86
C ASP A 352 -39.21 3.36 -1.02
N SER A 353 -38.15 3.23 -0.24
CA SER A 353 -37.00 4.14 -0.23
C SER A 353 -36.18 4.10 -1.53
N GLY A 354 -36.24 2.99 -2.25
CA GLY A 354 -35.50 2.77 -3.48
C GLY A 354 -33.99 2.65 -3.28
N PHE A 355 -33.51 2.22 -2.10
CA PHE A 355 -32.07 2.03 -1.85
C PHE A 355 -31.41 1.15 -2.90
N ARG A 356 -32.07 0.06 -3.30
CA ARG A 356 -31.56 -0.88 -4.28
C ARG A 356 -31.51 -0.28 -5.68
N GLU A 357 -32.58 0.39 -6.08
CA GLU A 357 -32.74 0.96 -7.43
C GLU A 357 -31.86 2.18 -7.65
N LYS A 358 -31.77 3.05 -6.62
CA LYS A 358 -31.05 4.34 -6.71
C LYS A 358 -29.55 4.20 -6.43
N PHE A 359 -29.20 3.40 -5.43
CA PHE A 359 -27.82 3.33 -4.89
C PHE A 359 -27.16 1.97 -5.09
N ASN A 360 -27.89 0.97 -5.65
CA ASN A 360 -27.40 -0.38 -5.87
C ASN A 360 -26.85 -1.04 -4.59
N VAL A 361 -27.55 -0.81 -3.45
CA VAL A 361 -27.22 -1.40 -2.15
C VAL A 361 -28.44 -2.10 -1.54
N ASN A 362 -28.21 -3.19 -0.84
CA ASN A 362 -29.22 -3.90 -0.06
C ASN A 362 -29.15 -3.47 1.39
N VAL A 363 -30.31 -3.30 2.05
CA VAL A 363 -30.39 -3.13 3.51
C VAL A 363 -30.48 -4.51 4.15
N LEU A 364 -29.49 -4.87 4.99
CA LEU A 364 -29.38 -6.17 5.67
C LEU A 364 -29.94 -6.15 7.08
N GLY A 365 -30.05 -4.99 7.71
CA GLY A 365 -30.53 -4.85 9.07
C GLY A 365 -30.71 -3.38 9.45
N ILE A 366 -31.51 -3.15 10.46
CA ILE A 366 -31.74 -1.82 11.08
C ILE A 366 -31.45 -1.93 12.55
N ARG A 367 -30.54 -1.10 13.06
CA ARG A 367 -30.31 -0.94 14.48
C ARG A 367 -31.05 0.33 14.94
N ARG A 368 -32.04 0.14 15.81
CA ARG A 368 -32.86 1.20 16.41
C ARG A 368 -32.57 1.25 17.90
N LYS A 369 -31.84 2.26 18.35
CA LYS A 369 -31.29 2.33 19.71
C LYS A 369 -30.39 1.11 19.99
N ASN A 370 -30.88 0.13 20.77
CA ASN A 370 -30.17 -1.11 21.10
C ASN A 370 -30.80 -2.37 20.48
N ASP A 371 -31.92 -2.22 19.76
CA ASP A 371 -32.61 -3.35 19.14
C ASP A 371 -32.21 -3.52 17.68
N TYR A 372 -32.02 -4.76 17.25
CA TYR A 372 -31.68 -5.13 15.88
C TYR A 372 -32.89 -5.73 15.18
N ILE A 373 -33.34 -5.10 14.10
CA ILE A 373 -34.41 -5.58 13.23
C ILE A 373 -33.72 -6.23 12.01
N LEU A 374 -33.83 -7.53 11.87
CA LEU A 374 -33.12 -8.32 10.85
C LEU A 374 -34.05 -9.01 9.84
N HIS A 375 -35.36 -9.08 10.16
CA HIS A 375 -36.38 -9.74 9.36
C HIS A 375 -37.43 -8.74 8.86
N ASP A 376 -38.09 -9.06 7.76
CA ASP A 376 -39.18 -8.27 7.16
C ASP A 376 -38.87 -6.78 6.95
N LEU A 377 -37.61 -6.48 6.69
CA LEU A 377 -37.07 -5.12 6.58
C LEU A 377 -37.83 -4.25 5.57
N LYS A 378 -38.43 -4.87 4.53
CA LYS A 378 -39.11 -4.16 3.45
C LYS A 378 -40.22 -3.25 3.99
N ASP A 379 -40.97 -3.73 4.97
CA ASP A 379 -42.16 -3.06 5.50
C ASP A 379 -41.84 -2.18 6.74
N VAL A 380 -40.59 -2.18 7.19
CA VAL A 380 -40.15 -1.37 8.32
C VAL A 380 -40.03 0.08 7.93
N LYS A 381 -40.76 0.97 8.65
CA LYS A 381 -40.64 2.42 8.49
C LYS A 381 -39.36 2.92 9.15
N MET A 382 -38.59 3.67 8.40
CA MET A 382 -37.34 4.28 8.83
C MET A 382 -37.58 5.50 9.71
N LEU A 383 -36.84 5.60 10.81
CA LEU A 383 -36.95 6.70 11.79
C LEU A 383 -35.60 7.45 11.88
N SER A 384 -35.65 8.67 12.37
CA SER A 384 -34.45 9.46 12.64
C SER A 384 -33.55 8.77 13.67
N GLY A 385 -32.26 8.67 13.37
CA GLY A 385 -31.28 8.00 14.20
C GLY A 385 -31.22 6.47 14.04
N ASP A 386 -32.05 5.89 13.15
CA ASP A 386 -31.87 4.49 12.75
C ASP A 386 -30.52 4.31 12.07
N VAL A 387 -29.82 3.23 12.40
CA VAL A 387 -28.58 2.82 11.74
C VAL A 387 -28.91 1.65 10.84
N LEU A 388 -28.75 1.84 9.52
CA LEU A 388 -28.97 0.80 8.54
C LEU A 388 -27.66 0.12 8.21
N LEU A 389 -27.60 -1.21 8.27
CA LEU A 389 -26.52 -1.99 7.70
C LEU A 389 -26.82 -2.21 6.22
N VAL A 390 -25.97 -1.67 5.37
CA VAL A 390 -26.10 -1.78 3.91
C VAL A 390 -25.02 -2.66 3.32
N GLN A 391 -25.36 -3.42 2.26
CA GLN A 391 -24.45 -4.23 1.48
C GLN A 391 -24.45 -3.72 0.03
N GLY A 392 -23.28 -3.55 -0.55
CA GLY A 392 -23.11 -3.13 -1.94
C GLY A 392 -21.70 -3.33 -2.43
N THR A 393 -21.46 -3.00 -3.71
CA THR A 393 -20.08 -2.92 -4.18
C THR A 393 -19.36 -1.79 -3.45
N TRP A 394 -18.05 -1.92 -3.27
CA TRP A 394 -17.28 -0.85 -2.61
C TRP A 394 -17.40 0.50 -3.33
N LYS A 395 -17.67 0.47 -4.65
CA LYS A 395 -17.94 1.67 -5.44
C LYS A 395 -19.29 2.31 -5.07
N ASP A 396 -20.32 1.50 -4.89
CA ASP A 396 -21.66 1.98 -4.54
C ASP A 396 -21.69 2.49 -3.08
N ILE A 397 -21.01 1.79 -2.15
CA ILE A 397 -20.82 2.25 -0.77
C ILE A 397 -20.05 3.58 -0.72
N ALA A 398 -19.01 3.74 -1.57
CA ALA A 398 -18.29 5.00 -1.68
C ALA A 398 -19.19 6.15 -2.16
N ARG A 399 -20.11 5.85 -3.09
CA ARG A 399 -21.07 6.82 -3.59
C ARG A 399 -22.05 7.28 -2.51
N LEU A 400 -22.46 6.38 -1.60
CA LEU A 400 -23.28 6.77 -0.44
C LEU A 400 -22.58 7.79 0.46
N SER A 401 -21.24 7.74 0.55
CA SER A 401 -20.46 8.69 1.35
C SER A 401 -20.41 10.11 0.77
N SER A 402 -20.79 10.29 -0.50
CA SER A 402 -20.82 11.60 -1.17
C SER A 402 -22.18 12.30 -1.09
N GLU A 403 -23.21 11.65 -0.52
CA GLU A 403 -24.54 12.22 -0.35
C GLU A 403 -24.75 12.61 1.14
N ASP A 404 -24.48 13.87 1.47
CA ASP A 404 -24.44 14.39 2.85
C ASP A 404 -25.79 14.79 3.44
N SER A 405 -26.91 14.74 2.70
CA SER A 405 -28.18 15.34 3.15
C SER A 405 -29.12 14.38 3.90
N ASP A 406 -29.12 13.11 3.56
CA ASP A 406 -30.09 12.13 4.06
C ASP A 406 -29.53 11.20 5.11
N TRP A 407 -28.22 10.90 5.08
CA TRP A 407 -27.54 10.00 6.02
C TRP A 407 -26.06 10.34 6.18
N VAL A 408 -25.45 9.75 7.21
CA VAL A 408 -24.00 9.77 7.44
C VAL A 408 -23.50 8.32 7.42
N VAL A 409 -22.49 8.04 6.59
CA VAL A 409 -21.83 6.73 6.58
C VAL A 409 -20.90 6.63 7.78
N LEU A 410 -21.11 5.62 8.62
CA LEU A 410 -20.28 5.39 9.79
C LEU A 410 -19.00 4.61 9.42
N GLY A 411 -17.91 4.94 10.09
CA GLY A 411 -16.62 4.31 9.86
C GLY A 411 -15.92 4.83 8.60
N GLN A 412 -15.01 4.02 8.07
CA GLN A 412 -14.26 4.32 6.86
C GLN A 412 -14.36 3.15 5.87
N PRO A 413 -15.51 2.96 5.21
CA PRO A 413 -15.72 1.79 4.34
C PRO A 413 -14.69 1.67 3.21
N LEU A 414 -14.19 2.80 2.70
CA LEU A 414 -13.11 2.79 1.69
C LEU A 414 -11.78 2.30 2.25
N SER A 415 -11.46 2.62 3.50
CA SER A 415 -10.25 2.12 4.16
C SER A 415 -10.38 0.63 4.50
N GLU A 416 -11.58 0.17 4.86
CA GLU A 416 -11.86 -1.26 5.05
C GLU A 416 -11.80 -2.03 3.72
N ALA A 417 -12.34 -1.45 2.63
CA ALA A 417 -12.20 -2.02 1.29
C ALA A 417 -10.73 -2.22 0.88
N ALA A 418 -9.87 -1.27 1.24
CA ALA A 418 -8.43 -1.37 0.97
C ALA A 418 -7.74 -2.49 1.78
N LYS A 419 -8.31 -2.90 2.94
CA LYS A 419 -7.78 -3.99 3.77
C LYS A 419 -8.19 -5.39 3.29
N VAL A 420 -9.17 -5.47 2.40
CA VAL A 420 -9.66 -6.75 1.87
C VAL A 420 -8.71 -7.27 0.80
N THR A 421 -8.05 -8.36 1.09
CA THR A 421 -7.03 -8.99 0.24
C THR A 421 -7.57 -10.21 -0.51
N ARG A 422 -6.99 -10.50 -1.67
CA ARG A 422 -7.31 -11.70 -2.48
C ARG A 422 -6.38 -12.85 -2.13
N ASP A 423 -6.46 -13.37 -0.92
CA ASP A 423 -5.51 -14.33 -0.35
C ASP A 423 -5.33 -15.58 -1.19
N TYR A 424 -6.38 -16.02 -1.92
CA TYR A 424 -6.31 -17.15 -2.85
C TYR A 424 -5.40 -16.92 -4.07
N LYS A 425 -5.02 -15.65 -4.37
CA LYS A 425 -4.07 -15.28 -5.42
C LYS A 425 -2.64 -15.09 -4.91
N ALA A 426 -2.43 -15.11 -3.59
CA ALA A 426 -1.11 -14.93 -3.00
C ALA A 426 -0.04 -15.90 -3.54
N PRO A 427 -0.31 -17.22 -3.75
CA PRO A 427 0.68 -18.12 -4.32
C PRO A 427 1.09 -17.76 -5.75
N ILE A 428 0.13 -17.26 -6.56
CA ILE A 428 0.39 -16.84 -7.95
C ILE A 428 1.27 -15.59 -7.94
N ALA A 429 0.92 -14.61 -7.10
CA ALA A 429 1.73 -13.40 -6.95
C ALA A 429 3.15 -13.70 -6.47
N ALA A 430 3.30 -14.64 -5.53
CA ALA A 430 4.61 -15.10 -5.06
C ALA A 430 5.42 -15.75 -6.18
N ALA A 431 4.80 -16.61 -6.99
CA ALA A 431 5.46 -17.28 -8.11
C ALA A 431 5.91 -16.29 -9.19
N ILE A 432 5.07 -15.30 -9.55
CA ILE A 432 5.42 -14.26 -10.53
C ILE A 432 6.55 -13.37 -9.99
N MET A 433 6.50 -12.97 -8.71
CA MET A 433 7.56 -12.19 -8.08
C MET A 433 8.88 -12.97 -8.07
N LEU A 434 8.85 -14.25 -7.70
CA LEU A 434 10.04 -15.10 -7.70
C LEU A 434 10.61 -15.24 -9.13
N LEU A 435 9.75 -15.45 -10.12
CA LEU A 435 10.16 -15.49 -11.52
C LEU A 435 10.85 -14.19 -11.96
N MET A 436 10.28 -13.04 -11.60
CA MET A 436 10.89 -11.72 -11.88
C MET A 436 12.29 -11.61 -11.27
N ILE A 437 12.42 -11.97 -9.98
CA ILE A 437 13.72 -11.92 -9.28
C ILE A 437 14.72 -12.85 -9.96
N LEU A 438 14.32 -14.08 -10.30
CA LEU A 438 15.20 -15.03 -11.00
C LEU A 438 15.67 -14.47 -12.35
N MET A 439 14.77 -13.84 -13.13
CA MET A 439 15.12 -13.21 -14.39
C MET A 439 16.08 -12.01 -14.24
N MET A 440 16.05 -11.33 -13.08
CA MET A 440 16.93 -10.18 -12.80
C MET A 440 18.27 -10.58 -12.17
N VAL A 441 18.35 -11.74 -11.53
CA VAL A 441 19.55 -12.20 -10.78
C VAL A 441 20.44 -13.09 -11.63
N PHE A 442 19.86 -13.92 -12.50
CA PHE A 442 20.63 -14.85 -13.32
C PHE A 442 20.96 -14.26 -14.69
N ASP A 443 22.21 -13.88 -14.91
CA ASP A 443 22.73 -13.36 -16.20
C ASP A 443 22.61 -14.37 -17.35
N SER A 444 22.42 -15.66 -17.03
CA SER A 444 22.15 -16.70 -18.02
C SER A 444 20.84 -16.54 -18.77
N ILE A 445 19.92 -15.72 -18.23
CA ILE A 445 18.64 -15.41 -18.86
C ILE A 445 18.81 -14.09 -19.61
N PRO A 446 18.79 -14.06 -20.96
CA PRO A 446 19.07 -12.87 -21.75
C PRO A 446 17.85 -11.92 -21.77
N VAL A 447 17.40 -11.47 -20.60
CA VAL A 447 16.25 -10.57 -20.43
C VAL A 447 16.69 -9.33 -19.68
N ALA A 448 16.57 -8.17 -20.33
CA ALA A 448 16.86 -6.90 -19.65
C ALA A 448 15.98 -6.71 -18.40
N PRO A 449 16.49 -6.12 -17.30
CA PRO A 449 15.73 -5.93 -16.06
C PRO A 449 14.38 -5.23 -16.26
N VAL A 450 14.32 -4.23 -17.13
CA VAL A 450 13.07 -3.53 -17.47
C VAL A 450 12.03 -4.47 -18.07
N THR A 451 12.48 -5.39 -18.95
CA THR A 451 11.60 -6.38 -19.60
C THR A 451 11.10 -7.40 -18.59
N ALA A 452 11.96 -7.89 -17.69
CA ALA A 452 11.57 -8.81 -16.62
C ALA A 452 10.47 -8.22 -15.73
N VAL A 453 10.64 -6.97 -15.34
CA VAL A 453 9.65 -6.24 -14.53
C VAL A 453 8.34 -6.03 -15.29
N MET A 454 8.40 -5.65 -16.58
CA MET A 454 7.20 -5.45 -17.40
C MET A 454 6.43 -6.75 -17.61
N ILE A 455 7.13 -7.87 -17.86
CA ILE A 455 6.51 -9.21 -17.94
C ILE A 455 5.79 -9.52 -16.63
N ALA A 456 6.45 -9.33 -15.48
CA ALA A 456 5.86 -9.59 -14.18
C ALA A 456 4.63 -8.71 -13.93
N ALA A 457 4.70 -7.42 -14.22
CA ALA A 457 3.58 -6.49 -14.07
C ALA A 457 2.36 -6.90 -14.92
N ILE A 458 2.58 -7.26 -16.18
CA ILE A 458 1.53 -7.74 -17.09
C ILE A 458 0.95 -9.06 -16.57
N LEU A 459 1.78 -10.03 -16.16
CA LEU A 459 1.32 -11.30 -15.60
C LEU A 459 0.49 -11.10 -14.33
N MET A 460 0.86 -10.16 -13.42
CA MET A 460 0.07 -9.83 -12.24
C MET A 460 -1.33 -9.33 -12.59
N VAL A 461 -1.46 -8.55 -13.65
CA VAL A 461 -2.77 -8.05 -14.12
C VAL A 461 -3.57 -9.19 -14.79
N LEU A 462 -2.96 -9.93 -15.73
CA LEU A 462 -3.64 -10.99 -16.49
C LEU A 462 -4.08 -12.18 -15.61
N THR A 463 -3.30 -12.52 -14.58
CA THR A 463 -3.66 -13.61 -13.64
C THR A 463 -4.71 -13.21 -12.61
N GLY A 464 -5.17 -11.95 -12.62
CA GLY A 464 -6.21 -11.44 -11.72
C GLY A 464 -5.71 -11.21 -10.29
N CYS A 465 -4.43 -10.90 -10.09
CA CYS A 465 -3.92 -10.42 -8.80
C CYS A 465 -4.50 -9.05 -8.44
N PHE A 466 -4.94 -8.29 -9.44
CA PHE A 466 -5.74 -7.08 -9.28
C PHE A 466 -7.23 -7.34 -9.54
N ARG A 467 -8.10 -6.51 -8.97
CA ARG A 467 -9.56 -6.58 -9.22
C ARG A 467 -9.90 -6.19 -10.65
N ASN A 468 -9.23 -5.16 -11.14
CA ASN A 468 -9.35 -4.62 -12.49
C ASN A 468 -8.06 -3.87 -12.86
N VAL A 469 -7.94 -3.43 -14.09
CA VAL A 469 -6.79 -2.70 -14.61
C VAL A 469 -6.63 -1.34 -13.90
N GLU A 470 -7.73 -0.66 -13.59
CA GLU A 470 -7.70 0.62 -12.88
C GLU A 470 -7.08 0.47 -11.48
N ALA A 471 -7.30 -0.67 -10.81
CA ALA A 471 -6.67 -0.94 -9.52
C ALA A 471 -5.15 -1.05 -9.64
N ALA A 472 -4.63 -1.60 -10.74
CA ALA A 472 -3.21 -1.62 -11.02
C ALA A 472 -2.66 -0.21 -11.27
N TYR A 473 -3.33 0.60 -12.09
CA TYR A 473 -2.92 1.99 -12.34
C TYR A 473 -2.91 2.85 -11.07
N LYS A 474 -3.82 2.61 -10.13
CA LYS A 474 -3.88 3.31 -8.84
C LYS A 474 -2.72 3.00 -7.90
N THR A 475 -2.01 1.90 -8.11
CA THR A 475 -0.81 1.57 -7.31
C THR A 475 0.42 2.34 -7.76
N ILE A 476 0.40 2.92 -8.96
CA ILE A 476 1.52 3.68 -9.52
C ILE A 476 1.58 5.04 -8.81
N ASN A 477 2.73 5.34 -8.23
CA ASN A 477 3.00 6.68 -7.70
C ASN A 477 3.42 7.61 -8.85
N TRP A 478 2.42 8.20 -9.51
CA TRP A 478 2.62 9.09 -10.65
C TRP A 478 3.46 10.32 -10.31
N GLU A 479 3.36 10.83 -9.08
CA GLU A 479 4.19 11.96 -8.63
C GLU A 479 5.68 11.61 -8.71
N SER A 480 6.10 10.45 -8.20
CA SER A 480 7.48 9.99 -8.29
C SER A 480 7.91 9.70 -9.73
N VAL A 481 7.02 9.10 -10.53
CA VAL A 481 7.31 8.79 -11.94
C VAL A 481 7.57 10.05 -12.73
N VAL A 482 6.65 11.02 -12.67
CA VAL A 482 6.76 12.30 -13.40
C VAL A 482 7.94 13.13 -12.89
N LEU A 483 8.15 13.17 -11.57
CA LEU A 483 9.28 13.86 -10.97
C LEU A 483 10.61 13.36 -11.55
N ILE A 484 10.83 12.05 -11.53
CA ILE A 484 12.09 11.47 -12.04
C ILE A 484 12.20 11.71 -13.54
N ALA A 485 11.16 11.41 -14.31
CA ALA A 485 11.16 11.58 -15.76
C ALA A 485 11.46 13.03 -16.19
N ALA A 486 10.91 14.03 -15.47
CA ALA A 486 11.13 15.43 -15.78
C ALA A 486 12.47 15.97 -15.27
N MET A 487 13.04 15.37 -14.21
CA MET A 487 14.31 15.82 -13.62
C MET A 487 15.55 15.13 -14.18
N LEU A 488 15.42 13.95 -14.79
CA LEU A 488 16.57 13.27 -15.45
C LEU A 488 17.24 14.16 -16.52
N PRO A 489 16.50 14.88 -17.38
CA PRO A 489 17.10 15.82 -18.33
C PRO A 489 17.82 17.01 -17.68
N MET A 490 17.53 17.35 -16.43
CA MET A 490 18.27 18.38 -15.68
C MET A 490 19.75 17.99 -15.52
N SER A 491 20.04 16.70 -15.31
CA SER A 491 21.41 16.20 -15.27
C SER A 491 22.16 16.49 -16.56
N LEU A 492 21.54 16.23 -17.71
CA LEU A 492 22.10 16.55 -19.03
C LEU A 492 22.26 18.08 -19.23
N ALA A 493 21.31 18.87 -18.75
CA ALA A 493 21.40 20.34 -18.81
C ALA A 493 22.57 20.88 -17.97
N LEU A 494 22.78 20.32 -16.78
CA LEU A 494 23.90 20.68 -15.91
C LEU A 494 25.25 20.35 -16.56
N GLU A 495 25.34 19.18 -17.21
CA GLU A 495 26.56 18.77 -17.92
C GLU A 495 26.83 19.64 -19.15
N LYS A 496 25.85 19.81 -20.05
CA LYS A 496 25.97 20.63 -21.25
C LYS A 496 26.39 22.10 -20.99
N THR A 497 25.93 22.64 -19.87
CA THR A 497 26.19 24.05 -19.52
C THR A 497 27.44 24.24 -18.66
N GLY A 498 28.12 23.14 -18.27
CA GLY A 498 29.26 23.18 -17.35
C GLY A 498 28.89 23.54 -15.91
N ALA A 499 27.60 23.54 -15.59
CA ALA A 499 27.13 23.91 -14.26
C ALA A 499 27.46 22.82 -13.23
N SER A 500 27.46 21.54 -13.62
CA SER A 500 27.86 20.42 -12.74
C SER A 500 29.34 20.51 -12.37
N GLU A 501 30.20 20.89 -13.32
CA GLU A 501 31.64 21.09 -13.09
C GLU A 501 31.88 22.26 -12.13
N TYR A 502 31.17 23.37 -12.29
CA TYR A 502 31.27 24.50 -11.40
C TYR A 502 30.89 24.19 -9.95
N ILE A 503 29.77 23.46 -9.75
CA ILE A 503 29.32 23.03 -8.41
C ILE A 503 30.34 22.08 -7.82
N SER A 504 30.77 21.10 -8.60
CA SER A 504 31.73 20.07 -8.18
C SER A 504 33.08 20.73 -7.80
N ASN A 505 33.61 21.65 -8.61
CA ASN A 505 34.80 22.41 -8.29
C ASN A 505 34.71 23.15 -6.96
N SER A 506 33.55 23.76 -6.67
CA SER A 506 33.30 24.45 -5.42
C SER A 506 33.27 23.48 -4.21
N LEU A 507 32.68 22.30 -4.37
CA LEU A 507 32.67 21.25 -3.33
C LEU A 507 34.06 20.65 -3.12
N VAL A 508 34.76 20.34 -4.20
CA VAL A 508 36.11 19.76 -4.15
C VAL A 508 37.12 20.74 -3.58
N SER A 509 37.05 22.02 -3.92
CA SER A 509 37.92 23.04 -3.34
C SER A 509 37.69 23.24 -1.84
N GLY A 510 36.42 23.07 -1.38
CA GLY A 510 36.08 23.19 0.04
C GLY A 510 36.39 21.94 0.86
N LEU A 511 36.09 20.76 0.35
CA LEU A 511 36.16 19.51 1.10
C LEU A 511 37.18 18.51 0.55
N GLY A 512 37.51 18.56 -0.74
CA GLY A 512 38.40 17.61 -1.40
C GLY A 512 39.83 17.60 -0.88
N GLY A 513 40.30 18.75 -0.35
CA GLY A 513 41.61 18.84 0.29
C GLY A 513 41.77 17.99 1.54
N TYR A 514 40.65 17.55 2.14
CA TYR A 514 40.60 16.61 3.29
C TYR A 514 40.45 15.14 2.87
N GLY A 515 40.45 14.86 1.56
CA GLY A 515 40.37 13.52 0.97
C GLY A 515 38.96 13.05 0.57
N PRO A 516 38.85 11.90 -0.14
CA PRO A 516 37.59 11.38 -0.68
C PRO A 516 36.54 11.10 0.39
N LEU A 517 36.98 10.64 1.56
CA LEU A 517 36.10 10.33 2.70
C LEU A 517 35.38 11.58 3.21
N ALA A 518 36.07 12.71 3.33
CA ALA A 518 35.51 13.97 3.79
C ALA A 518 34.50 14.54 2.77
N LEU A 519 34.83 14.44 1.48
CA LEU A 519 33.92 14.86 0.40
C LEU A 519 32.65 14.01 0.39
N MET A 520 32.79 12.70 0.49
CA MET A 520 31.64 11.77 0.57
C MET A 520 30.78 12.04 1.81
N ALA A 521 31.41 12.30 2.97
CA ALA A 521 30.71 12.67 4.20
C ALA A 521 29.91 13.99 4.02
N GLY A 522 30.51 14.99 3.38
CA GLY A 522 29.83 16.25 3.05
C GLY A 522 28.59 16.02 2.17
N ILE A 523 28.71 15.19 1.13
CA ILE A 523 27.60 14.82 0.24
C ILE A 523 26.52 14.05 1.02
N TYR A 524 26.90 13.08 1.84
CA TYR A 524 25.96 12.32 2.66
C TYR A 524 25.14 13.21 3.59
N PHE A 525 25.82 14.08 4.38
CA PHE A 525 25.12 14.94 5.34
C PHE A 525 24.28 16.01 4.66
N THR A 526 24.74 16.55 3.54
CA THR A 526 23.94 17.48 2.72
C THR A 526 22.67 16.79 2.21
N THR A 527 22.80 15.57 1.68
CA THR A 527 21.67 14.74 1.23
C THR A 527 20.71 14.48 2.37
N SER A 528 21.24 14.02 3.51
CA SER A 528 20.46 13.69 4.71
C SER A 528 19.75 14.91 5.31
N LEU A 529 20.33 16.09 5.22
CA LEU A 529 19.69 17.33 5.65
C LEU A 529 18.58 17.76 4.67
N MET A 530 18.86 17.72 3.37
CA MET A 530 17.88 18.11 2.34
C MET A 530 16.64 17.23 2.37
N THR A 531 16.79 15.92 2.53
CA THR A 531 15.66 14.98 2.54
C THR A 531 14.70 15.20 3.73
N MET A 532 15.08 15.95 4.76
CA MET A 532 14.18 16.35 5.84
C MET A 532 13.10 17.34 5.38
N PHE A 533 13.35 18.07 4.31
CA PHE A 533 12.49 19.14 3.79
C PHE A 533 11.91 18.80 2.42
N ILE A 534 12.60 17.97 1.65
CA ILE A 534 12.26 17.57 0.28
C ILE A 534 12.00 16.05 0.25
N SER A 535 11.22 15.58 -0.72
CA SER A 535 11.05 14.13 -0.90
C SER A 535 12.37 13.41 -1.17
N ASN A 536 12.49 12.17 -0.71
CA ASN A 536 13.68 11.33 -0.91
C ASN A 536 14.09 11.25 -2.38
N THR A 537 13.11 11.10 -3.25
CA THR A 537 13.31 11.01 -4.70
C THR A 537 13.89 12.30 -5.27
N ALA A 538 13.30 13.44 -4.93
CA ALA A 538 13.78 14.74 -5.42
C ALA A 538 15.20 15.03 -4.92
N THR A 539 15.50 14.71 -3.67
CA THR A 539 16.84 14.86 -3.10
C THR A 539 17.87 14.02 -3.86
N ALA A 540 17.55 12.74 -4.13
CA ALA A 540 18.45 11.87 -4.87
C ALA A 540 18.70 12.37 -6.30
N VAL A 541 17.64 12.80 -7.00
CA VAL A 541 17.76 13.32 -8.38
C VAL A 541 18.61 14.59 -8.46
N LEU A 542 18.50 15.45 -7.46
CA LEU A 542 19.30 16.68 -7.40
C LEU A 542 20.79 16.41 -7.11
N LEU A 543 21.07 15.49 -6.19
CA LEU A 543 22.44 15.30 -5.68
C LEU A 543 23.23 14.20 -6.38
N ALA A 544 22.58 13.23 -7.04
CA ALA A 544 23.29 12.16 -7.73
C ALA A 544 24.24 12.68 -8.85
N PRO A 545 23.85 13.60 -9.73
CA PRO A 545 24.77 14.16 -10.73
C PRO A 545 25.95 14.90 -10.11
N ILE A 546 25.71 15.64 -9.03
CA ILE A 546 26.74 16.40 -8.31
C ILE A 546 27.73 15.43 -7.64
N ALA A 547 27.24 14.39 -6.99
CA ALA A 547 28.05 13.36 -6.35
C ALA A 547 28.91 12.59 -7.38
N MET A 548 28.30 12.24 -8.51
CA MET A 548 29.00 11.59 -9.64
C MET A 548 30.16 12.46 -10.12
N GLN A 549 29.86 13.69 -10.47
CA GLN A 549 30.87 14.61 -11.03
C GLN A 549 31.98 14.91 -10.01
N SER A 550 31.64 15.07 -8.73
CA SER A 550 32.62 15.32 -7.66
C SER A 550 33.58 14.13 -7.48
N ALA A 551 33.10 12.90 -7.59
CA ALA A 551 33.94 11.70 -7.54
C ALA A 551 34.89 11.61 -8.75
N LEU A 552 34.36 11.83 -9.96
CA LEU A 552 35.13 11.80 -11.20
C LEU A 552 36.25 12.86 -11.20
N GLN A 553 35.96 14.04 -10.65
CA GLN A 553 36.92 15.14 -10.61
C GLN A 553 38.13 14.85 -9.71
N ILE A 554 37.94 14.13 -8.59
CA ILE A 554 39.08 13.72 -7.74
C ILE A 554 39.69 12.39 -8.18
N GLY A 555 39.20 11.81 -9.30
CA GLY A 555 39.75 10.59 -9.90
C GLY A 555 39.45 9.31 -9.13
N VAL A 556 38.34 9.26 -8.39
CA VAL A 556 37.92 8.09 -7.61
C VAL A 556 36.63 7.48 -8.14
N SER A 557 36.35 6.24 -7.73
CA SER A 557 35.14 5.53 -8.08
C SER A 557 33.88 6.28 -7.59
N PRO A 558 32.85 6.46 -8.44
CA PRO A 558 31.63 7.17 -8.06
C PRO A 558 30.66 6.32 -7.22
N TYR A 559 30.85 5.00 -7.17
CA TYR A 559 29.91 4.10 -6.46
C TYR A 559 29.68 4.49 -5.00
N PRO A 560 30.72 4.66 -4.15
CA PRO A 560 30.49 4.99 -2.75
C PRO A 560 29.79 6.33 -2.57
N PHE A 561 30.04 7.31 -3.45
CA PHE A 561 29.38 8.62 -3.41
C PHE A 561 27.92 8.54 -3.76
N LEU A 562 27.57 7.77 -4.77
CA LEU A 562 26.19 7.55 -5.19
C LEU A 562 25.40 6.73 -4.16
N PHE A 563 26.02 5.69 -3.59
CA PHE A 563 25.42 4.98 -2.45
C PHE A 563 25.23 5.90 -1.24
N ALA A 564 26.15 6.83 -0.97
CA ALA A 564 25.99 7.84 0.09
C ALA A 564 24.76 8.74 -0.16
N VAL A 565 24.51 9.12 -1.42
CA VAL A 565 23.30 9.87 -1.82
C VAL A 565 22.05 9.02 -1.62
N ALA A 566 22.02 7.77 -2.10
CA ALA A 566 20.83 6.90 -1.99
C ALA A 566 20.45 6.65 -0.52
N VAL A 567 21.46 6.33 0.30
CA VAL A 567 21.27 6.07 1.74
C VAL A 567 20.88 7.35 2.46
N GLY A 568 21.60 8.45 2.23
CA GLY A 568 21.30 9.76 2.84
C GLY A 568 19.88 10.25 2.51
N ALA A 569 19.45 10.09 1.25
CA ALA A 569 18.10 10.44 0.81
C ALA A 569 17.01 9.56 1.44
N SER A 570 17.29 8.27 1.65
CA SER A 570 16.30 7.31 2.18
C SER A 570 16.15 7.35 3.69
N MET A 571 17.15 7.90 4.42
CA MET A 571 17.18 7.94 5.89
C MET A 571 16.67 9.26 6.43
N CYS A 572 15.39 9.54 6.26
CA CYS A 572 14.75 10.71 6.85
C CYS A 572 13.94 10.31 8.08
N PHE A 573 14.60 10.20 9.22
CA PHE A 573 14.02 9.74 10.47
C PHE A 573 13.65 10.86 11.45
N ALA A 574 14.27 12.02 11.33
CA ALA A 574 14.10 13.13 12.26
C ALA A 574 12.81 13.94 12.05
N SER A 575 12.09 13.72 10.95
CA SER A 575 10.85 14.43 10.64
C SER A 575 9.67 13.48 10.40
N PRO A 576 8.49 13.74 11.00
CA PRO A 576 7.29 12.95 10.70
C PRO A 576 6.70 13.23 9.32
N PHE A 577 6.99 14.40 8.73
CA PHE A 577 6.34 14.85 7.50
C PHE A 577 7.14 14.57 6.23
N SER A 578 8.40 14.20 6.36
CA SER A 578 9.30 13.94 5.23
C SER A 578 8.96 12.69 4.44
N THR A 579 8.37 11.69 5.10
CA THR A 579 7.98 10.42 4.46
C THR A 579 6.59 9.97 4.88
N PRO A 580 5.77 9.44 3.94
CA PRO A 580 4.45 8.92 4.28
C PRO A 580 4.45 7.82 5.36
N PRO A 581 5.43 6.90 5.43
CA PRO A 581 5.55 5.95 6.54
C PRO A 581 5.55 6.60 7.91
N ASN A 582 6.35 7.64 8.10
CA ASN A 582 6.44 8.36 9.37
C ASN A 582 5.12 9.05 9.72
N ALA A 583 4.48 9.69 8.74
CA ALA A 583 3.19 10.35 8.92
C ALA A 583 2.08 9.36 9.30
N LEU A 584 2.07 8.14 8.74
CA LEU A 584 1.07 7.11 9.06
C LEU A 584 1.13 6.63 10.51
N VAL A 585 2.33 6.45 11.06
CA VAL A 585 2.49 5.95 12.44
C VAL A 585 2.35 7.05 13.49
N MET A 586 2.44 8.33 13.10
CA MET A 586 2.39 9.47 14.02
C MET A 586 1.10 9.49 14.85
N PRO A 587 -0.12 9.48 14.25
CA PRO A 587 -1.37 9.48 15.03
C PRO A 587 -1.57 8.16 15.78
N ALA A 588 -1.23 7.02 15.18
CA ALA A 588 -1.41 5.71 15.80
C ALA A 588 -0.52 5.50 17.03
N GLY A 589 0.70 6.04 17.01
CA GLY A 589 1.63 6.01 18.13
C GLY A 589 1.49 7.21 19.09
N GLN A 590 0.61 8.17 18.77
CA GLN A 590 0.44 9.44 19.50
C GLN A 590 1.74 10.22 19.63
N TYR A 591 2.58 10.20 18.59
CA TYR A 591 3.86 10.88 18.59
C TYR A 591 3.72 12.38 18.33
N THR A 592 4.65 13.13 18.92
CA THR A 592 4.87 14.54 18.60
C THR A 592 6.06 14.68 17.66
N PHE A 593 6.20 15.84 17.03
CA PHE A 593 7.39 16.18 16.24
C PHE A 593 8.69 15.95 17.03
N MET A 594 8.70 16.35 18.31
CA MET A 594 9.87 16.21 19.17
C MET A 594 10.26 14.74 19.46
N ASP A 595 9.31 13.81 19.42
CA ASP A 595 9.61 12.39 19.59
C ASP A 595 10.41 11.86 18.38
N TYR A 596 10.10 12.33 17.15
CA TYR A 596 10.91 12.03 15.96
C TYR A 596 12.30 12.65 16.04
N VAL A 597 12.43 13.87 16.53
CA VAL A 597 13.75 14.50 16.72
C VAL A 597 14.57 13.72 17.76
N LYS A 598 13.98 13.33 18.89
CA LYS A 598 14.70 12.61 19.96
C LYS A 598 15.13 11.20 19.58
N VAL A 599 14.38 10.51 18.75
CA VAL A 599 14.67 9.12 18.35
C VAL A 599 15.32 9.07 16.96
N GLY A 600 14.77 9.82 16.02
CA GLY A 600 15.20 9.78 14.62
C GLY A 600 16.50 10.49 14.35
N LEU A 601 16.73 11.69 14.92
CA LEU A 601 17.96 12.46 14.67
C LEU A 601 19.23 11.73 15.17
N PRO A 602 19.27 11.17 16.39
CA PRO A 602 20.43 10.38 16.81
C PRO A 602 20.67 9.16 15.92
N LEU A 603 19.60 8.46 15.52
CA LEU A 603 19.70 7.34 14.58
C LEU A 603 20.28 7.78 13.23
N GLN A 604 19.79 8.90 12.68
CA GLN A 604 20.23 9.45 11.39
C GLN A 604 21.70 9.84 11.41
N ILE A 605 22.18 10.45 12.49
CA ILE A 605 23.60 10.81 12.68
C ILE A 605 24.48 9.56 12.84
N ILE A 606 24.10 8.62 13.72
CA ILE A 606 24.85 7.39 13.93
C ILE A 606 24.95 6.59 12.62
N MET A 607 23.85 6.48 11.91
CA MET A 607 23.81 5.79 10.62
C MET A 607 24.71 6.47 9.59
N GLY A 608 24.72 7.81 9.55
CA GLY A 608 25.63 8.57 8.69
C GLY A 608 27.09 8.27 8.99
N ILE A 609 27.48 8.31 10.24
CA ILE A 609 28.86 8.00 10.67
C ILE A 609 29.22 6.57 10.25
N VAL A 610 28.35 5.59 10.54
CA VAL A 610 28.59 4.19 10.20
C VAL A 610 28.73 4.02 8.68
N MET A 611 27.86 4.64 7.88
CA MET A 611 27.89 4.51 6.42
C MET A 611 29.09 5.17 5.78
N ILE A 612 29.57 6.31 6.30
CA ILE A 612 30.76 6.98 5.81
C ILE A 612 31.99 6.06 5.87
N PHE A 613 32.11 5.22 6.92
CA PHE A 613 33.23 4.28 7.03
C PHE A 613 32.98 2.95 6.30
N ILE A 614 31.74 2.52 6.19
CA ILE A 614 31.40 1.21 5.62
C ILE A 614 31.30 1.26 4.07
N LEU A 615 30.76 2.35 3.52
CA LEU A 615 30.60 2.43 2.06
C LEU A 615 31.91 2.26 1.29
N PRO A 616 33.04 2.87 1.69
CA PRO A 616 34.31 2.64 0.99
C PRO A 616 34.88 1.23 1.18
N LEU A 617 34.47 0.50 2.23
CA LEU A 617 34.86 -0.89 2.42
C LEU A 617 34.08 -1.84 1.50
N LEU A 618 32.80 -1.51 1.24
CA LEU A 618 31.94 -2.29 0.32
C LEU A 618 32.20 -1.93 -1.15
N PHE A 619 32.45 -0.66 -1.41
CA PHE A 619 32.68 -0.09 -2.73
C PHE A 619 33.95 0.78 -2.65
N PRO A 620 35.12 0.25 -2.96
CA PRO A 620 36.39 1.01 -2.90
C PRO A 620 36.38 2.27 -3.79
N PHE A 621 37.10 3.29 -3.35
CA PHE A 621 37.28 4.55 -4.07
C PHE A 621 38.02 4.40 -5.38
#